data_7a134aef1d55d8080472d57bfee2adc8
#
_entry.id   7a134aef1d55d8080472d57bfee2adc8
#
_cell.length_a   1.000
_cell.length_b   1.000
_cell.length_c   1.000
_cell.angle_alpha   90.00
_cell.angle_beta   90.00
_cell.angle_gamma   90.00
#
_symmetry.space_group_name_H-M   'P 1'
#
loop_
_entity.id
_entity.type
_entity.pdbx_description
1 polymer ?
#
loop_
_entity_poly.entity_id
_entity_poly.type
_entity_poly.pdbx_seq_one_letter_code
_entity_poly.pdbx_strand_id
1 'polypeptide(L)'
;MFVTSIIVMVVGLLGLIVCAGNKKNPAMQPIAVGCLLVTLVGFGLYMYDSNFKDKNKANMETYALRELAAYHKVGSVLKEKVSGKKVLVLVDGMTSETLQEKFIEALKNSFGGEVIIEKMQAGEDGNIDSLSYRKDYKPIFARYKDAGAIVFTIQLPFDMKYSELKAPLVLFQNGDFRARQMKAMLNNNKLLAVRTYKSYSATNMPEPDEENLDKTFDMFFNLVTKENFDQFAKDFQ
;
A
#
# COMPACT_ATOMS: atom_id res chain seq x y z
N MET A 1 -9.77 -2.14 25.25
CA MET A 1 -10.48 -3.37 24.86
C MET A 1 -9.98 -4.61 25.61
N PHE A 2 -8.68 -4.79 25.80
CA PHE A 2 -8.11 -5.95 26.54
C PHE A 2 -8.74 -6.21 27.91
N VAL A 3 -8.82 -5.18 28.76
CA VAL A 3 -9.44 -5.29 30.10
C VAL A 3 -10.93 -5.64 30.03
N THR A 4 -11.63 -5.08 29.04
CA THR A 4 -13.07 -5.35 28.84
C THR A 4 -13.33 -6.81 28.44
N SER A 5 -12.50 -7.38 27.55
CA SER A 5 -12.63 -8.79 27.14
C SER A 5 -12.38 -9.76 28.30
N ILE A 6 -11.41 -9.46 29.17
CA ILE A 6 -11.15 -10.25 30.36
C ILE A 6 -12.35 -10.18 31.34
N ILE A 7 -12.92 -9.00 31.56
CA ILE A 7 -14.10 -8.83 32.40
C ILE A 7 -15.27 -9.65 31.88
N VAL A 8 -15.54 -9.58 30.56
CA VAL A 8 -16.63 -10.35 29.92
C VAL A 8 -16.41 -11.86 30.08
N MET A 9 -15.17 -12.35 29.88
CA MET A 9 -14.85 -13.77 30.12
C MET A 9 -15.09 -14.18 31.59
N VAL A 10 -14.62 -13.38 32.55
CA VAL A 10 -14.75 -13.69 33.96
C VAL A 10 -16.22 -13.73 34.37
N VAL A 11 -17.02 -12.75 33.92
CA VAL A 11 -18.48 -12.73 34.21
C VAL A 11 -19.17 -13.97 33.64
N GLY A 12 -18.84 -14.35 32.40
CA GLY A 12 -19.41 -15.55 31.77
C GLY A 12 -19.01 -16.83 32.54
N LEU A 13 -17.75 -16.98 32.97
CA LEU A 13 -17.27 -18.12 33.74
C LEU A 13 -17.94 -18.20 35.11
N LEU A 14 -18.09 -17.08 35.82
CA LEU A 14 -18.79 -17.05 37.11
C LEU A 14 -20.27 -17.47 36.94
N GLY A 15 -20.93 -17.00 35.90
CA GLY A 15 -22.28 -17.45 35.56
C GLY A 15 -22.38 -18.95 35.31
N LEU A 16 -21.42 -19.55 34.62
CA LEU A 16 -21.34 -21.02 34.42
C LEU A 16 -21.16 -21.79 35.74
N ILE A 17 -20.33 -21.29 36.66
CA ILE A 17 -20.13 -21.90 37.97
C ILE A 17 -21.43 -21.91 38.77
N VAL A 18 -22.17 -20.77 38.79
CA VAL A 18 -23.47 -20.66 39.46
C VAL A 18 -24.50 -21.64 38.84
N CYS A 19 -24.56 -21.73 37.55
CA CYS A 19 -25.44 -22.67 36.84
C CYS A 19 -25.05 -24.13 37.15
N ALA A 20 -23.76 -24.46 37.21
CA ALA A 20 -23.29 -25.79 37.58
C ALA A 20 -23.65 -26.20 39.01
N GLY A 21 -23.66 -25.24 39.93
CA GLY A 21 -24.11 -25.50 41.31
C GLY A 21 -25.60 -25.78 41.42
N ASN A 22 -26.42 -25.30 40.46
CA ASN A 22 -27.87 -25.39 40.47
C ASN A 22 -28.43 -26.36 39.39
N LYS A 23 -27.73 -27.45 39.08
CA LYS A 23 -28.05 -28.40 38.02
C LYS A 23 -29.45 -29.03 38.07
N LYS A 24 -30.11 -29.05 39.26
CA LYS A 24 -31.44 -29.60 39.43
C LYS A 24 -32.57 -28.68 38.91
N ASN A 25 -32.25 -27.42 38.62
CA ASN A 25 -33.25 -26.46 38.13
C ASN A 25 -33.20 -26.39 36.62
N PRO A 26 -34.26 -26.84 35.90
CA PRO A 26 -34.28 -26.84 34.42
C PRO A 26 -34.15 -25.45 33.79
N ALA A 27 -34.51 -24.38 34.52
CA ALA A 27 -34.33 -23.01 34.06
C ALA A 27 -32.87 -22.56 33.97
N MET A 28 -31.94 -23.29 34.58
CA MET A 28 -30.52 -22.97 34.55
C MET A 28 -29.82 -23.40 33.24
N GLN A 29 -30.41 -24.31 32.47
CA GLN A 29 -29.81 -24.78 31.24
C GLN A 29 -29.69 -23.67 30.15
N PRO A 30 -30.76 -22.91 29.81
CA PRO A 30 -30.63 -21.81 28.85
C PRO A 30 -29.71 -20.70 29.37
N ILE A 31 -29.67 -20.44 30.68
CA ILE A 31 -28.78 -19.45 31.25
C ILE A 31 -27.31 -19.90 31.12
N ALA A 32 -27.02 -21.18 31.35
CA ALA A 32 -25.67 -21.73 31.17
C ALA A 32 -25.19 -21.61 29.70
N VAL A 33 -26.09 -21.84 28.74
CA VAL A 33 -25.77 -21.65 27.32
C VAL A 33 -25.44 -20.19 27.03
N GLY A 34 -26.25 -19.26 27.57
CA GLY A 34 -25.97 -17.81 27.46
C GLY A 34 -24.61 -17.42 28.04
N CYS A 35 -24.29 -17.91 29.27
CA CYS A 35 -22.99 -17.66 29.90
C CYS A 35 -21.82 -18.24 29.07
N LEU A 36 -21.99 -19.42 28.47
CA LEU A 36 -20.99 -20.02 27.58
C LEU A 36 -20.72 -19.13 26.38
N LEU A 37 -21.79 -18.66 25.71
CA LEU A 37 -21.66 -17.77 24.56
C LEU A 37 -20.94 -16.46 24.94
N VAL A 38 -21.27 -15.85 26.07
CA VAL A 38 -20.60 -14.65 26.59
C VAL A 38 -19.10 -14.91 26.84
N THR A 39 -18.77 -16.09 27.41
CA THR A 39 -17.36 -16.48 27.63
C THR A 39 -16.61 -16.65 26.30
N LEU A 40 -17.23 -17.29 25.29
CA LEU A 40 -16.63 -17.49 23.99
C LEU A 40 -16.41 -16.17 23.23
N VAL A 41 -17.38 -15.26 23.32
CA VAL A 41 -17.23 -13.90 22.74
C VAL A 41 -16.09 -13.14 23.43
N GLY A 42 -16.04 -13.17 24.77
CA GLY A 42 -14.93 -12.55 25.52
C GLY A 42 -13.57 -13.14 25.16
N PHE A 43 -13.49 -14.46 24.98
CA PHE A 43 -12.27 -15.15 24.55
C PHE A 43 -11.88 -14.76 23.10
N GLY A 44 -12.84 -14.71 22.19
CA GLY A 44 -12.61 -14.28 20.82
C GLY A 44 -12.07 -12.84 20.74
N LEU A 45 -12.65 -11.92 21.51
CA LEU A 45 -12.19 -10.52 21.62
C LEU A 45 -10.79 -10.43 22.23
N TYR A 46 -10.49 -11.24 23.26
CA TYR A 46 -9.17 -11.34 23.88
C TYR A 46 -8.12 -11.82 22.88
N MET A 47 -8.40 -12.90 22.17
CA MET A 47 -7.50 -13.45 21.15
C MET A 47 -7.26 -12.47 20.00
N TYR A 48 -8.29 -11.75 19.59
CA TYR A 48 -8.16 -10.70 18.57
C TYR A 48 -7.26 -9.55 19.07
N ASP A 49 -7.52 -9.03 20.27
CA ASP A 49 -6.76 -7.89 20.81
C ASP A 49 -5.29 -8.27 21.10
N SER A 50 -5.02 -9.52 21.57
CA SER A 50 -3.67 -9.95 21.92
C SER A 50 -2.83 -10.45 20.74
N ASN A 51 -3.43 -11.07 19.72
CA ASN A 51 -2.67 -11.72 18.66
C ASN A 51 -2.76 -11.02 17.30
N PHE A 52 -3.87 -10.31 17.03
CA PHE A 52 -4.10 -9.74 15.70
C PHE A 52 -3.93 -8.23 15.66
N LYS A 53 -4.32 -7.50 16.69
CA LYS A 53 -4.29 -6.04 16.69
C LYS A 53 -2.87 -5.49 16.64
N ASP A 54 -1.98 -6.00 17.48
CA ASP A 54 -0.60 -5.52 17.54
C ASP A 54 0.20 -5.94 16.29
N LYS A 55 -0.04 -7.16 15.78
CA LYS A 55 0.56 -7.59 14.52
C LYS A 55 0.07 -6.76 13.33
N ASN A 56 -1.22 -6.46 13.27
CA ASN A 56 -1.76 -5.63 12.19
C ASN A 56 -1.21 -4.20 12.28
N LYS A 57 -1.06 -3.64 13.48
CA LYS A 57 -0.46 -2.33 13.68
C LYS A 57 1.00 -2.32 13.23
N ALA A 58 1.81 -3.28 13.68
CA ALA A 58 3.22 -3.40 13.27
C ALA A 58 3.36 -3.61 11.76
N ASN A 59 2.49 -4.42 11.14
CA ASN A 59 2.46 -4.61 9.70
C ASN A 59 2.12 -3.31 8.96
N MET A 60 1.16 -2.53 9.47
CA MET A 60 0.79 -1.24 8.87
C MET A 60 1.90 -0.20 9.01
N GLU A 61 2.60 -0.15 10.14
CA GLU A 61 3.75 0.73 10.35
C GLU A 61 4.90 0.36 9.40
N THR A 62 5.24 -0.93 9.31
CA THR A 62 6.23 -1.43 8.37
C THR A 62 5.86 -1.11 6.92
N TYR A 63 4.60 -1.30 6.54
CA TYR A 63 4.09 -0.93 5.20
C TYR A 63 4.26 0.57 4.95
N ALA A 64 3.84 1.41 5.90
CA ALA A 64 3.92 2.85 5.77
C ALA A 64 5.37 3.34 5.59
N LEU A 65 6.32 2.80 6.36
CA LEU A 65 7.74 3.13 6.23
C LEU A 65 8.33 2.71 4.87
N ARG A 66 7.96 1.55 4.39
CA ARG A 66 8.40 1.07 3.06
C ARG A 66 7.89 1.98 1.94
N GLU A 67 6.61 2.32 1.96
CA GLU A 67 6.05 3.23 0.96
C GLU A 67 6.64 4.64 1.10
N LEU A 68 6.84 5.14 2.33
CA LEU A 68 7.51 6.43 2.56
C LEU A 68 8.90 6.46 1.92
N ALA A 69 9.69 5.39 2.09
CA ALA A 69 11.01 5.24 1.48
C ALA A 69 10.93 5.21 -0.05
N ALA A 70 9.90 4.57 -0.61
CA ALA A 70 9.70 4.53 -2.06
C ALA A 70 9.37 5.90 -2.64
N TYR A 71 8.49 6.66 -2.00
CA TYR A 71 8.16 8.04 -2.42
C TYR A 71 9.37 8.98 -2.29
N HIS A 72 10.13 8.86 -1.20
CA HIS A 72 11.38 9.60 -1.01
C HIS A 72 12.38 9.32 -2.14
N LYS A 73 12.63 8.05 -2.45
CA LYS A 73 13.57 7.63 -3.51
C LYS A 73 13.16 8.12 -4.89
N VAL A 74 11.88 8.00 -5.21
CA VAL A 74 11.33 8.51 -6.47
C VAL A 74 11.49 10.02 -6.56
N GLY A 75 11.25 10.77 -5.48
CA GLY A 75 11.48 12.21 -5.43
C GLY A 75 12.93 12.58 -5.73
N SER A 76 13.89 11.84 -5.19
CA SER A 76 15.33 12.04 -5.47
C SER A 76 15.66 11.83 -6.96
N VAL A 77 15.11 10.79 -7.59
CA VAL A 77 15.28 10.54 -9.04
C VAL A 77 14.64 11.64 -9.87
N LEU A 78 13.45 12.11 -9.50
CA LEU A 78 12.79 13.20 -10.19
C LEU A 78 13.59 14.50 -10.09
N LYS A 79 14.20 14.79 -8.95
CA LYS A 79 15.09 15.93 -8.77
C LYS A 79 16.28 15.89 -9.74
N GLU A 80 16.85 14.71 -9.94
CA GLU A 80 17.96 14.51 -10.87
C GLU A 80 17.55 14.63 -12.33
N LYS A 81 16.42 13.99 -12.71
CA LYS A 81 16.04 13.80 -14.13
C LYS A 81 15.16 14.92 -14.69
N VAL A 82 14.35 15.60 -13.85
CA VAL A 82 13.33 16.57 -14.30
C VAL A 82 13.28 17.86 -13.49
N SER A 83 14.41 18.26 -12.91
CA SER A 83 14.52 19.49 -12.12
C SER A 83 13.95 20.70 -12.86
N GLY A 84 13.27 21.58 -12.12
CA GLY A 84 12.67 22.80 -12.65
C GLY A 84 11.33 22.62 -13.40
N LYS A 85 10.81 21.38 -13.49
CA LYS A 85 9.51 21.09 -14.08
C LYS A 85 8.53 20.59 -13.03
N LYS A 86 7.23 20.77 -13.30
CA LYS A 86 6.16 20.22 -12.48
C LYS A 86 6.06 18.70 -12.67
N VAL A 87 5.75 17.97 -11.62
CA VAL A 87 5.53 16.53 -11.65
C VAL A 87 4.08 16.23 -11.30
N LEU A 88 3.43 15.41 -12.11
CA LEU A 88 2.09 14.89 -11.85
C LEU A 88 2.19 13.56 -11.10
N VAL A 89 1.51 13.42 -9.97
CA VAL A 89 1.40 12.16 -9.21
C VAL A 89 -0.04 11.69 -9.25
N LEU A 90 -0.24 10.50 -9.82
CA LEU A 90 -1.54 9.83 -9.86
C LEU A 90 -1.63 8.86 -8.69
N VAL A 91 -2.58 9.10 -7.80
CA VAL A 91 -2.79 8.31 -6.59
C VAL A 91 -4.16 7.64 -6.59
N ASP A 92 -4.27 6.48 -5.92
CA ASP A 92 -5.59 5.89 -5.72
C ASP A 92 -6.39 6.68 -4.67
N GLY A 93 -7.70 6.63 -4.79
CA GLY A 93 -8.62 7.24 -3.81
C GLY A 93 -8.89 6.35 -2.59
N MET A 94 -8.28 5.17 -2.48
CA MET A 94 -8.57 4.17 -1.45
C MET A 94 -7.60 4.24 -0.26
N THR A 95 -6.37 4.73 -0.48
CA THR A 95 -5.39 4.92 0.60
C THR A 95 -5.90 5.99 1.57
N SER A 96 -5.73 5.76 2.88
CA SER A 96 -6.17 6.76 3.88
C SER A 96 -5.50 8.11 3.61
N GLU A 97 -6.27 9.18 3.71
CA GLU A 97 -5.82 10.53 3.37
C GLU A 97 -4.56 10.93 4.14
N THR A 98 -4.51 10.62 5.44
CA THR A 98 -3.35 10.90 6.32
C THR A 98 -2.07 10.17 5.88
N LEU A 99 -2.16 8.92 5.43
CA LEU A 99 -0.99 8.18 4.92
C LEU A 99 -0.55 8.72 3.56
N GLN A 100 -1.51 9.01 2.69
CA GLN A 100 -1.23 9.55 1.37
C GLN A 100 -0.52 10.91 1.46
N GLU A 101 -0.96 11.80 2.38
CA GLU A 101 -0.31 13.08 2.63
C GLU A 101 1.16 12.91 3.04
N LYS A 102 1.45 12.00 3.96
CA LYS A 102 2.83 11.70 4.38
C LYS A 102 3.71 11.22 3.22
N PHE A 103 3.18 10.33 2.38
CA PHE A 103 3.91 9.82 1.22
C PHE A 103 4.21 10.93 0.21
N ILE A 104 3.21 11.75 -0.10
CA ILE A 104 3.37 12.90 -1.01
C ILE A 104 4.34 13.93 -0.43
N GLU A 105 4.31 14.17 0.87
CA GLU A 105 5.25 15.07 1.54
C GLU A 105 6.70 14.56 1.42
N ALA A 106 6.95 13.27 1.63
CA ALA A 106 8.26 12.66 1.44
C ALA A 106 8.77 12.84 0.00
N LEU A 107 7.89 12.66 -1.00
CA LEU A 107 8.23 12.90 -2.39
C LEU A 107 8.53 14.38 -2.66
N LYS A 108 7.69 15.31 -2.17
CA LYS A 108 7.89 16.75 -2.32
C LYS A 108 9.22 17.20 -1.72
N ASN A 109 9.51 16.76 -0.51
CA ASN A 109 10.74 17.13 0.21
C ASN A 109 12.00 16.64 -0.51
N SER A 110 11.99 15.43 -1.06
CA SER A 110 13.13 14.90 -1.79
C SER A 110 13.24 15.45 -3.22
N PHE A 111 12.11 15.72 -3.90
CA PHE A 111 12.10 16.32 -5.22
C PHE A 111 12.49 17.82 -5.19
N GLY A 112 11.92 18.58 -4.26
CA GLY A 112 12.16 20.02 -4.11
C GLY A 112 11.51 20.88 -5.19
N GLY A 113 10.58 20.33 -5.99
CA GLY A 113 9.85 21.01 -7.05
C GLY A 113 8.33 20.99 -6.86
N GLU A 114 7.60 21.53 -7.84
CA GLU A 114 6.14 21.54 -7.82
C GLU A 114 5.57 20.15 -8.10
N VAL A 115 4.73 19.65 -7.19
CA VAL A 115 4.03 18.36 -7.31
C VAL A 115 2.53 18.60 -7.38
N ILE A 116 1.93 18.14 -8.47
CA ILE A 116 0.49 18.15 -8.71
C ILE A 116 -0.04 16.75 -8.40
N ILE A 117 -1.15 16.68 -7.68
CA ILE A 117 -1.76 15.40 -7.27
C ILE A 117 -3.11 15.28 -7.93
N GLU A 118 -3.35 14.19 -8.63
CA GLU A 118 -4.67 13.81 -9.14
C GLU A 118 -5.08 12.47 -8.50
N LYS A 119 -6.23 12.49 -7.84
CA LYS A 119 -6.82 11.27 -7.26
C LYS A 119 -7.61 10.56 -8.35
N MET A 120 -7.23 9.32 -8.64
CA MET A 120 -7.99 8.45 -9.52
C MET A 120 -9.09 7.79 -8.70
N GLN A 121 -10.36 8.01 -9.09
CA GLN A 121 -11.49 7.41 -8.41
C GLN A 121 -11.66 5.96 -8.86
N ALA A 122 -11.93 5.06 -7.93
CA ALA A 122 -12.45 3.74 -8.28
C ALA A 122 -13.78 3.89 -9.02
N GLY A 123 -14.05 3.00 -9.97
CA GLY A 123 -15.35 2.99 -10.64
C GLY A 123 -16.51 2.81 -9.66
N GLU A 124 -17.74 3.10 -10.10
CA GLU A 124 -18.96 2.98 -9.28
C GLU A 124 -19.16 1.57 -8.67
N ASP A 125 -18.54 0.56 -9.28
CA ASP A 125 -18.50 -0.84 -8.82
C ASP A 125 -17.42 -1.13 -7.77
N GLY A 126 -16.60 -0.14 -7.40
CA GLY A 126 -15.50 -0.31 -6.45
C GLY A 126 -14.34 -1.17 -6.99
N ASN A 127 -14.40 -1.59 -8.24
CA ASN A 127 -13.39 -2.45 -8.85
C ASN A 127 -12.29 -1.60 -9.48
N ILE A 128 -11.07 -1.74 -8.96
CA ILE A 128 -9.88 -1.04 -9.43
C ILE A 128 -9.50 -1.46 -10.86
N ASP A 129 -9.86 -2.67 -11.27
CA ASP A 129 -9.63 -3.20 -12.63
C ASP A 129 -10.68 -2.75 -13.64
N SER A 130 -11.65 -1.93 -13.22
CA SER A 130 -12.73 -1.56 -14.10
C SER A 130 -12.31 -0.57 -15.19
N LEU A 131 -13.00 -0.66 -16.32
CA LEU A 131 -12.88 0.21 -17.49
C LEU A 131 -13.01 1.71 -17.19
N SER A 132 -13.47 2.10 -16.00
CA SER A 132 -13.63 3.49 -15.57
C SER A 132 -12.29 4.22 -15.43
N TYR A 133 -11.22 3.57 -14.94
CA TYR A 133 -9.90 4.17 -14.95
C TYR A 133 -9.43 4.58 -16.36
N ARG A 134 -9.86 3.86 -17.38
CA ARG A 134 -9.46 4.11 -18.78
C ARG A 134 -10.01 5.42 -19.33
N LYS A 135 -11.15 5.89 -18.83
CA LYS A 135 -11.79 7.11 -19.32
C LYS A 135 -11.18 8.37 -18.72
N ASP A 136 -10.63 8.29 -17.52
CA ASP A 136 -10.26 9.46 -16.75
C ASP A 136 -8.82 9.94 -16.99
N TYR A 137 -7.89 9.05 -17.35
CA TYR A 137 -6.49 9.47 -17.52
C TYR A 137 -6.22 10.28 -18.80
N LYS A 138 -6.97 10.09 -19.88
CA LYS A 138 -6.77 10.87 -21.11
C LYS A 138 -7.00 12.37 -20.92
N PRO A 139 -8.11 12.81 -20.29
CA PRO A 139 -8.29 14.22 -19.92
C PRO A 139 -7.22 14.75 -18.99
N ILE A 140 -6.76 13.94 -18.02
CA ILE A 140 -5.69 14.30 -17.09
C ILE A 140 -4.39 14.54 -17.85
N PHE A 141 -3.97 13.63 -18.74
CA PHE A 141 -2.75 13.80 -19.55
C PHE A 141 -2.82 14.97 -20.51
N ALA A 142 -3.99 15.25 -21.08
CA ALA A 142 -4.19 16.42 -21.92
C ALA A 142 -4.03 17.74 -21.11
N ARG A 143 -4.52 17.76 -19.88
CA ARG A 143 -4.42 18.91 -18.96
C ARG A 143 -2.96 19.15 -18.53
N TYR A 144 -2.23 18.10 -18.25
CA TYR A 144 -0.86 18.16 -17.73
C TYR A 144 0.21 17.76 -18.76
N LYS A 145 -0.05 18.07 -20.03
CA LYS A 145 0.85 17.75 -21.16
C LYS A 145 2.28 18.29 -21.00
N ASP A 146 2.46 19.33 -20.21
CA ASP A 146 3.73 20.01 -19.98
C ASP A 146 4.42 19.56 -18.68
N ALA A 147 3.88 18.52 -17.99
CA ALA A 147 4.53 17.92 -16.85
C ALA A 147 5.91 17.35 -17.23
N GLY A 148 6.89 17.51 -16.35
CA GLY A 148 8.23 16.96 -16.53
C GLY A 148 8.25 15.44 -16.42
N ALA A 149 7.37 14.88 -15.58
CA ALA A 149 7.13 13.45 -15.42
C ALA A 149 5.73 13.18 -14.87
N ILE A 150 5.26 11.95 -15.05
CA ILE A 150 4.02 11.43 -14.46
C ILE A 150 4.38 10.22 -13.60
N VAL A 151 4.10 10.32 -12.31
CA VAL A 151 4.30 9.23 -11.33
C VAL A 151 3.01 8.46 -11.18
N PHE A 152 3.05 7.18 -11.50
CA PHE A 152 1.95 6.25 -11.26
C PHE A 152 2.22 5.47 -9.97
N THR A 153 1.42 5.72 -8.95
CA THR A 153 1.45 4.91 -7.72
C THR A 153 0.44 3.76 -7.78
N ILE A 154 -0.40 3.77 -8.81
CA ILE A 154 -1.39 2.76 -9.14
C ILE A 154 -0.95 1.92 -10.35
N GLN A 155 -1.63 0.82 -10.59
CA GLN A 155 -1.38 0.00 -11.77
C GLN A 155 -1.73 0.77 -13.05
N LEU A 156 -0.87 0.63 -14.07
CA LEU A 156 -1.12 1.22 -15.38
C LEU A 156 -2.27 0.51 -16.11
N PRO A 157 -3.13 1.26 -16.81
CA PRO A 157 -4.12 0.65 -17.68
C PRO A 157 -3.48 -0.14 -18.84
N PHE A 158 -3.96 -1.36 -19.07
CA PHE A 158 -3.45 -2.27 -20.11
C PHE A 158 -3.48 -1.71 -21.54
N ASP A 159 -4.45 -0.85 -21.83
CA ASP A 159 -4.71 -0.32 -23.16
C ASP A 159 -4.11 1.06 -23.39
N MET A 160 -3.26 1.53 -22.46
CA MET A 160 -2.59 2.82 -22.59
C MET A 160 -1.63 2.79 -23.78
N LYS A 161 -1.82 3.70 -24.72
CA LYS A 161 -0.88 3.92 -25.82
C LYS A 161 0.26 4.83 -25.34
N TYR A 162 1.37 4.23 -24.93
CA TYR A 162 2.53 4.97 -24.40
C TYR A 162 3.13 5.96 -25.40
N SER A 163 2.93 5.74 -26.72
CA SER A 163 3.32 6.69 -27.74
C SER A 163 2.61 8.04 -27.65
N GLU A 164 1.41 8.07 -27.09
CA GLU A 164 0.63 9.30 -26.90
C GLU A 164 1.08 10.13 -25.69
N LEU A 165 1.84 9.54 -24.77
CA LEU A 165 2.36 10.25 -23.62
C LEU A 165 3.47 11.22 -24.03
N LYS A 166 3.29 12.49 -23.65
CA LYS A 166 4.31 13.53 -23.87
C LYS A 166 5.35 13.53 -22.75
N ALA A 167 4.91 13.39 -21.51
CA ALA A 167 5.77 13.32 -20.35
C ALA A 167 6.24 11.88 -20.08
N PRO A 168 7.49 11.68 -19.61
CA PRO A 168 7.97 10.38 -19.18
C PRO A 168 7.26 9.89 -17.92
N LEU A 169 7.26 8.57 -17.73
CA LEU A 169 6.64 7.91 -16.59
C LEU A 169 7.65 7.54 -15.50
N VAL A 170 7.17 7.49 -14.27
CA VAL A 170 7.77 6.75 -13.16
C VAL A 170 6.71 5.81 -12.59
N LEU A 171 7.04 4.53 -12.43
CA LEU A 171 6.09 3.50 -12.04
C LEU A 171 6.44 2.93 -10.66
N PHE A 172 5.43 2.87 -9.78
CA PHE A 172 5.54 2.18 -8.50
C PHE A 172 5.26 0.67 -8.60
N GLN A 173 4.72 0.24 -9.72
CA GLN A 173 4.47 -1.17 -10.01
C GLN A 173 4.87 -1.44 -11.45
N ASN A 174 5.51 -2.57 -11.71
CA ASN A 174 5.98 -2.93 -13.05
C ASN A 174 4.84 -3.27 -14.03
N GLY A 175 3.60 -3.44 -13.56
CA GLY A 175 2.49 -3.86 -14.42
C GLY A 175 2.83 -5.15 -15.18
N ASP A 176 2.11 -5.40 -16.29
CA ASP A 176 2.34 -6.59 -17.15
C ASP A 176 3.29 -6.29 -18.32
N PHE A 177 4.28 -5.44 -18.10
CA PHE A 177 5.25 -5.12 -19.13
C PHE A 177 6.25 -6.26 -19.32
N ARG A 178 6.40 -6.68 -20.57
CA ARG A 178 7.48 -7.57 -20.94
C ARG A 178 8.81 -6.82 -20.95
N ALA A 179 9.89 -7.51 -20.63
CA ALA A 179 11.25 -6.94 -20.60
C ALA A 179 11.59 -6.11 -21.86
N ARG A 180 11.21 -6.59 -23.05
CA ARG A 180 11.45 -5.87 -24.30
C ARG A 180 10.72 -4.52 -24.37
N GLN A 181 9.48 -4.46 -23.89
CA GLN A 181 8.68 -3.22 -23.89
C GLN A 181 9.28 -2.22 -22.90
N MET A 182 9.61 -2.70 -21.69
CA MET A 182 10.23 -1.90 -20.66
C MET A 182 11.55 -1.29 -21.13
N LYS A 183 12.42 -2.11 -21.73
CA LYS A 183 13.69 -1.66 -22.32
C LYS A 183 13.48 -0.59 -23.38
N ALA A 184 12.50 -0.77 -24.26
CA ALA A 184 12.19 0.21 -25.29
C ALA A 184 11.70 1.54 -24.68
N MET A 185 10.85 1.50 -23.68
CA MET A 185 10.36 2.72 -23.00
C MET A 185 11.48 3.48 -22.28
N LEU A 186 12.38 2.77 -21.57
CA LEU A 186 13.54 3.35 -20.92
C LEU A 186 14.50 3.99 -21.93
N ASN A 187 14.80 3.28 -23.03
CA ASN A 187 15.69 3.78 -24.08
C ASN A 187 15.14 5.03 -24.80
N ASN A 188 13.83 5.11 -24.97
CA ASN A 188 13.16 6.24 -25.63
C ASN A 188 12.79 7.36 -24.65
N ASN A 189 13.26 7.32 -23.40
CA ASN A 189 12.95 8.26 -22.34
C ASN A 189 11.43 8.45 -22.12
N LYS A 190 10.62 7.41 -22.41
CA LYS A 190 9.19 7.36 -22.06
C LYS A 190 8.96 6.84 -20.63
N LEU A 191 9.98 6.25 -20.06
CA LEU A 191 10.02 5.77 -18.70
C LEU A 191 11.34 6.20 -18.09
N LEU A 192 11.31 6.79 -16.90
CA LEU A 192 12.50 7.21 -16.15
C LEU A 192 12.94 6.13 -15.18
N ALA A 193 11.98 5.54 -14.47
CA ALA A 193 12.25 4.52 -13.47
C ALA A 193 11.01 3.64 -13.20
N VAL A 194 11.28 2.42 -12.76
CA VAL A 194 10.26 1.49 -12.25
C VAL A 194 10.74 0.94 -10.91
N ARG A 195 9.86 0.97 -9.91
CA ARG A 195 10.09 0.27 -8.65
C ARG A 195 9.71 -1.21 -8.83
N THR A 196 10.58 -2.11 -8.43
CA THR A 196 10.28 -3.54 -8.31
C THR A 196 10.51 -4.01 -6.88
N TYR A 197 9.76 -5.05 -6.46
CA TYR A 197 9.90 -5.62 -5.13
C TYR A 197 11.04 -6.62 -5.08
N LYS A 198 11.81 -6.62 -3.99
CA LYS A 198 12.71 -7.73 -3.67
C LYS A 198 11.91 -8.86 -3.03
N SER A 199 12.23 -10.09 -3.40
CA SER A 199 11.59 -11.27 -2.83
C SER A 199 12.26 -11.64 -1.51
N TYR A 200 11.46 -11.75 -0.44
CA TYR A 200 11.88 -12.25 0.86
C TYR A 200 11.00 -13.43 1.28
N SER A 201 11.59 -14.38 2.02
CA SER A 201 10.77 -15.35 2.74
C SER A 201 10.10 -14.66 3.93
N ALA A 202 8.92 -15.12 4.33
CA ALA A 202 8.17 -14.55 5.46
C ALA A 202 8.98 -14.54 6.78
N THR A 203 9.97 -15.44 6.90
CA THR A 203 10.84 -15.56 8.09
C THR A 203 12.05 -14.64 8.08
N ASN A 204 12.41 -14.07 6.92
CA ASN A 204 13.64 -13.28 6.74
C ASN A 204 13.35 -11.88 6.17
N MET A 205 12.16 -11.34 6.44
CA MET A 205 11.84 -9.97 6.04
C MET A 205 12.64 -9.00 6.92
N PRO A 206 13.45 -8.10 6.33
CA PRO A 206 14.20 -7.13 7.11
C PRO A 206 13.26 -6.12 7.78
N GLU A 207 13.70 -5.55 8.89
CA GLU A 207 13.00 -4.43 9.52
C GLU A 207 13.38 -3.12 8.83
N PRO A 208 12.41 -2.24 8.52
CA PRO A 208 12.69 -0.95 7.92
C PRO A 208 13.45 -0.04 8.91
N ASP A 209 14.32 0.78 8.38
CA ASP A 209 15.08 1.77 9.13
C ASP A 209 14.37 3.13 9.04
N GLU A 210 13.78 3.59 10.14
CA GLU A 210 13.01 4.84 10.19
C GLU A 210 13.87 6.09 9.97
N GLU A 211 15.14 6.02 10.38
CA GLU A 211 16.06 7.15 10.31
C GLU A 211 16.74 7.25 8.93
N ASN A 212 16.71 6.16 8.14
CA ASN A 212 17.35 6.10 6.83
C ASN A 212 16.42 5.51 5.75
N LEU A 213 15.67 6.41 5.10
CA LEU A 213 14.73 6.02 4.05
C LEU A 213 15.40 5.43 2.81
N ASP A 214 16.61 5.88 2.44
CA ASP A 214 17.36 5.28 1.32
C ASP A 214 17.75 3.83 1.64
N LYS A 215 18.24 3.55 2.83
CA LYS A 215 18.55 2.20 3.29
C LYS A 215 17.30 1.32 3.33
N THR A 216 16.19 1.86 3.84
CA THR A 216 14.90 1.16 3.83
C THR A 216 14.44 0.87 2.41
N PHE A 217 14.55 1.81 1.48
CA PHE A 217 14.26 1.55 0.07
C PHE A 217 15.11 0.41 -0.48
N ASP A 218 16.43 0.48 -0.30
CA ASP A 218 17.37 -0.52 -0.81
C ASP A 218 17.18 -1.90 -0.17
N MET A 219 16.60 -1.99 1.02
CA MET A 219 16.19 -3.27 1.60
C MET A 219 15.05 -3.91 0.82
N PHE A 220 13.96 -3.20 0.52
CA PHE A 220 12.71 -3.77 0.04
C PHE A 220 12.51 -3.69 -1.46
N PHE A 221 13.19 -2.76 -2.13
CA PHE A 221 12.92 -2.46 -3.53
C PHE A 221 14.21 -2.40 -4.36
N ASN A 222 14.02 -2.56 -5.66
CA ASN A 222 14.98 -2.12 -6.66
C ASN A 222 14.36 -0.96 -7.43
N LEU A 223 15.16 0.03 -7.78
CA LEU A 223 14.78 1.07 -8.73
C LEU A 223 15.43 0.76 -10.06
N VAL A 224 14.64 0.32 -11.01
CA VAL A 224 15.10 -0.03 -12.35
C VAL A 224 15.03 1.19 -13.24
N THR A 225 16.15 1.58 -13.79
CA THR A 225 16.34 2.70 -14.70
C THR A 225 16.99 2.22 -15.99
N LYS A 226 17.21 3.11 -16.95
CA LYS A 226 17.92 2.79 -18.19
C LYS A 226 19.34 2.24 -17.94
N GLU A 227 20.00 2.77 -16.92
CA GLU A 227 21.41 2.49 -16.61
C GLU A 227 21.61 1.08 -16.05
N ASN A 228 20.62 0.54 -15.34
CA ASN A 228 20.72 -0.76 -14.65
C ASN A 228 19.72 -1.82 -15.13
N PHE A 229 18.93 -1.52 -16.18
CA PHE A 229 17.86 -2.41 -16.66
C PHE A 229 18.31 -3.86 -16.90
N ASP A 230 19.46 -4.04 -17.52
CA ASP A 230 19.93 -5.38 -17.92
C ASP A 230 20.20 -6.29 -16.69
N GLN A 231 20.44 -5.74 -15.51
CA GLN A 231 20.58 -6.49 -14.26
C GLN A 231 19.24 -7.05 -13.77
N PHE A 232 18.14 -6.37 -14.10
CA PHE A 232 16.78 -6.68 -13.64
C PHE A 232 15.86 -7.19 -14.75
N ALA A 233 16.37 -7.39 -15.96
CA ALA A 233 15.55 -7.76 -17.13
C ALA A 233 14.71 -9.03 -16.92
N LYS A 234 15.18 -9.96 -16.08
CA LYS A 234 14.48 -11.20 -15.71
C LYS A 234 13.26 -10.97 -14.81
N ASP A 235 13.16 -9.82 -14.14
CA ASP A 235 12.05 -9.48 -13.26
C ASP A 235 10.81 -9.02 -14.06
N PHE A 236 10.98 -8.82 -15.38
CA PHE A 236 9.94 -8.45 -16.33
C PHE A 236 9.67 -9.62 -17.28
N GLN A 237 8.59 -10.34 -17.07
CA GLN A 237 8.19 -11.51 -17.88
C GLN A 237 7.35 -11.15 -19.09
#